data_a97ddd56bbade802377d46565cda012e
#
_entry.id   a97ddd56bbade802377d46565cda012e
#
_cell.length_a   1.000
_cell.length_b   1.000
_cell.length_c   1.000
_cell.angle_alpha   90.00
_cell.angle_beta   90.00
_cell.angle_gamma   90.00
#
_symmetry.space_group_name_H-M   'P 1'
#
loop_
_entity.id
_entity.type
_entity.pdbx_description
1 polymer ?
#
loop_
_entity_poly.entity_id
_entity_poly.type
_entity_poly.pdbx_seq_one_letter_code
_entity_poly.pdbx_strand_id
1 'polypeptide(L)' 'MFMTFEKALIRKNYVTLPSSNSILSYCSPDDKTSQINLTKENDKYKFSFPLGDIHYATYFTDKEELNKYMNFILVSKL' A
#
# COMPACT_ATOMS: atom_id res chain seq x y z
N MET A 1 -1.08 -3.21 13.14
CA MET A 1 -0.12 -4.03 12.41
C MET A 1 0.60 -3.29 11.30
N PHE A 2 -0.12 -2.50 10.52
CA PHE A 2 0.50 -1.76 9.41
C PHE A 2 0.79 -0.31 9.75
N MET A 3 0.81 0.03 11.03
CA MET A 3 0.98 1.40 11.50
C MET A 3 2.32 2.02 11.10
N THR A 4 3.39 1.24 11.13
CA THR A 4 4.71 1.75 10.77
C THR A 4 4.74 2.16 9.29
N PHE A 5 4.16 1.34 8.43
CA PHE A 5 4.06 1.63 7.01
C PHE A 5 3.20 2.87 6.77
N GLU A 6 2.04 2.94 7.42
CA GLU A 6 1.13 4.08 7.27
C GLU A 6 1.75 5.38 7.76
N LYS A 7 2.43 5.35 8.91
CA LYS A 7 3.13 6.53 9.43
C LYS A 7 4.19 7.01 8.46
N ALA A 8 4.91 6.09 7.83
CA ALA A 8 5.93 6.45 6.86
C ALA A 8 5.31 7.07 5.60
N LEU A 9 4.15 6.57 5.16
CA LEU A 9 3.43 7.17 4.04
C LEU A 9 3.00 8.60 4.36
N ILE A 10 2.50 8.82 5.58
CA ILE A 10 2.10 10.15 6.03
C ILE A 10 3.30 11.10 6.05
N ARG A 11 4.46 10.61 6.48
CA ARG A 11 5.69 11.41 6.46
C ARG A 11 6.12 11.79 5.06
N LYS A 12 5.76 10.98 4.07
CA LYS A 12 6.02 11.27 2.65
C LYS A 12 4.91 12.10 2.02
N ASN A 13 4.00 12.62 2.84
CA ASN A 13 2.87 13.46 2.43
C ASN A 13 1.80 12.73 1.62
N TYR A 14 1.74 11.42 1.72
CA TYR A 14 0.65 10.66 1.10
C TYR A 14 -0.64 10.95 1.85
N VAL A 15 -1.74 11.01 1.11
CA VAL A 15 -3.05 11.31 1.66
C VAL A 15 -3.95 10.08 1.64
N THR A 16 -4.78 9.96 2.67
CA THR A 16 -5.72 8.84 2.79
C THR A 16 -6.85 9.00 1.79
N LEU A 17 -7.21 7.88 1.15
CA LEU A 17 -8.38 7.82 0.28
C LEU A 17 -9.51 7.07 0.98
N PRO A 18 -10.74 7.60 0.95
CA PRO A 18 -11.89 6.88 1.51
C PRO A 18 -12.12 5.58 0.72
N SER A 19 -12.19 4.47 1.43
CA SER A 19 -12.52 3.18 0.82
C SER A 19 -13.11 2.27 1.87
N SER A 20 -14.28 1.72 1.61
CA SER A 20 -14.96 0.81 2.52
C SER A 20 -14.39 -0.61 2.50
N ASN A 21 -13.68 -0.98 1.42
CA ASN A 21 -13.21 -2.34 1.21
C ASN A 21 -11.71 -2.52 1.43
N SER A 22 -11.01 -1.45 1.77
CA SER A 22 -9.56 -1.50 1.91
C SER A 22 -9.14 -1.45 3.36
N ILE A 23 -8.08 -2.21 3.69
CA ILE A 23 -7.42 -2.10 4.98
C ILE A 23 -6.71 -0.76 5.07
N LEU A 24 -6.04 -0.38 3.97
CA LEU A 24 -5.48 0.95 3.83
C LEU A 24 -5.58 1.38 2.37
N SER A 25 -5.67 2.69 2.16
CA SER A 25 -5.75 3.26 0.82
C SER A 25 -5.19 4.67 0.87
N TYR A 26 -4.13 4.90 0.11
CA TYR A 26 -3.42 6.17 0.07
C TYR A 26 -3.12 6.56 -1.36
N CYS A 27 -2.92 7.85 -1.62
CA CYS A 27 -2.47 8.30 -2.92
C CYS A 27 -1.38 9.36 -2.75
N SER A 28 -0.61 9.55 -3.81
CA SER A 28 0.39 10.60 -3.86
C SER A 28 -0.27 11.97 -3.80
N PRO A 29 0.30 12.93 -3.07
CA PRO A 29 -0.25 14.29 -3.02
C PRO A 29 -0.21 14.99 -4.38
N ASP A 30 0.71 14.59 -5.25
CA ASP A 30 0.88 15.21 -6.56
C ASP A 30 0.11 14.49 -7.66
N ASP A 31 -0.30 13.25 -7.43
CA ASP A 31 -0.97 12.45 -8.44
C ASP A 31 -1.94 11.47 -7.77
N LYS A 32 -3.21 11.80 -7.82
CA LYS A 32 -4.26 10.98 -7.20
C LYS A 32 -4.47 9.64 -7.89
N THR A 33 -3.91 9.45 -9.07
CA THR A 33 -3.98 8.16 -9.77
C THR A 33 -2.91 7.19 -9.27
N SER A 34 -1.87 7.70 -8.59
CA SER A 34 -0.84 6.85 -7.99
C SER A 34 -1.29 6.37 -6.62
N GLN A 35 -2.01 5.27 -6.60
CA GLN A 35 -2.64 4.75 -5.39
C GLN A 35 -1.91 3.53 -4.83
N ILE A 36 -1.84 3.50 -3.49
CA ILE A 36 -1.35 2.36 -2.74
C ILE A 36 -2.55 1.79 -1.99
N ASN A 37 -2.87 0.54 -2.23
CA ASN A 37 -4.03 -0.10 -1.63
C ASN A 37 -3.66 -1.45 -1.03
N LEU A 38 -4.25 -1.75 0.12
CA LEU A 38 -4.19 -3.08 0.73
C LEU A 38 -5.61 -3.53 1.02
N THR A 39 -6.01 -4.63 0.40
CA THR A 39 -7.32 -5.23 0.61
C THR A 39 -7.17 -6.67 1.04
N LYS A 40 -8.21 -7.21 1.64
CA LYS A 40 -8.25 -8.64 1.97
C LYS A 40 -9.33 -9.30 1.12
N GLU A 41 -8.94 -10.27 0.32
CA GLU A 41 -9.84 -11.04 -0.54
C GLU A 41 -9.79 -12.51 -0.12
N ASN A 42 -10.88 -12.99 0.49
CA ASN A 42 -10.93 -14.33 1.06
C ASN A 42 -9.80 -14.51 2.09
N ASP A 43 -8.87 -15.42 1.84
CA ASP A 43 -7.75 -15.70 2.75
C ASP A 43 -6.47 -15.01 2.34
N LYS A 44 -6.52 -14.12 1.34
CA LYS A 44 -5.32 -13.49 0.79
C LYS A 44 -5.38 -11.98 0.94
N TYR A 45 -4.21 -11.40 1.13
CA TYR A 45 -4.04 -9.94 1.09
C TYR A 45 -3.57 -9.54 -0.29
N LYS A 46 -4.24 -8.57 -0.88
CA LYS A 46 -3.83 -7.98 -2.15
C LYS A 46 -3.24 -6.61 -1.88
N PHE A 47 -1.96 -6.46 -2.16
CA PHE A 47 -1.27 -5.19 -2.02
C PHE A 47 -0.95 -4.65 -3.41
N SER A 48 -1.48 -3.45 -3.71
CA SER A 48 -1.21 -2.78 -4.98
C SER A 48 -0.48 -1.47 -4.74
N PHE A 49 0.45 -1.18 -5.63
CA PHE A 49 1.26 0.04 -5.53
C PHE A 49 1.63 0.50 -6.94
N PRO A 50 1.90 1.82 -7.11
CA PRO A 50 2.33 2.34 -8.39
C PRO A 50 3.84 2.23 -8.55
N LEU A 51 4.28 1.96 -9.78
CA LEU A 51 5.68 2.02 -10.15
C LEU A 51 5.77 2.64 -11.53
N GLY A 52 5.99 3.96 -11.56
CA GLY A 52 5.87 4.74 -12.78
C GLY A 52 4.43 4.75 -13.26
N ASP A 53 4.21 4.41 -14.53
CA ASP A 53 2.88 4.38 -15.12
C ASP A 53 2.14 3.06 -14.91
N ILE A 54 2.76 2.11 -14.22
CA ILE A 54 2.23 0.77 -14.04
C ILE A 54 1.84 0.55 -12.59
N HIS A 55 0.69 -0.08 -12.37
CA HIS A 55 0.26 -0.51 -11.06
C HIS A 55 0.49 -2.00 -10.90
N TYR A 56 1.21 -2.36 -9.86
CA TYR A 56 1.48 -3.76 -9.54
C TYR A 56 0.59 -4.23 -8.42
N ALA A 57 0.16 -5.47 -8.50
CA ALA A 57 -0.59 -6.11 -7.44
C ALA A 57 0.08 -7.42 -7.07
N THR A 58 0.28 -7.64 -5.77
CA THR A 58 0.90 -8.85 -5.26
C THR A 58 0.03 -9.42 -4.16
N TYR A 59 -0.07 -10.74 -4.11
CA TYR A 59 -0.92 -11.45 -3.15
C TYR A 59 -0.08 -12.14 -2.09
N PHE A 60 -0.53 -12.07 -0.85
CA PHE A 60 0.14 -12.70 0.28
C PHE A 60 -0.89 -13.41 1.16
N THR A 61 -0.52 -14.56 1.70
CA THR A 61 -1.32 -15.27 2.70
C THR A 61 -0.78 -15.02 4.11
N ASP A 62 0.50 -14.68 4.24
CA ASP A 62 1.19 -14.48 5.49
C ASP A 62 1.41 -12.99 5.76
N LYS A 63 0.91 -12.52 6.89
CA LYS A 63 1.03 -11.12 7.29
C LYS A 63 2.47 -10.68 7.48
N GLU A 64 3.34 -11.56 7.97
CA GLU A 64 4.74 -11.21 8.19
C GLU A 64 5.47 -10.97 6.87
N GLU A 65 5.21 -11.81 5.88
CA GLU A 65 5.79 -11.62 4.56
C GLU A 65 5.24 -10.36 3.90
N LEU A 66 3.95 -10.09 4.07
CA LEU A 66 3.34 -8.87 3.58
C LEU A 66 4.03 -7.64 4.18
N ASN A 67 4.24 -7.63 5.49
CA ASN A 67 4.90 -6.51 6.15
C ASN A 67 6.33 -6.30 5.63
N LYS A 68 7.07 -7.38 5.42
CA LYS A 68 8.43 -7.29 4.87
C LYS A 68 8.41 -6.71 3.47
N TYR A 69 7.46 -7.13 2.66
CA TYR A 69 7.33 -6.64 1.30
C TYR A 69 6.94 -5.16 1.26
N MET A 70 5.98 -4.77 2.11
CA MET A 70 5.55 -3.37 2.20
C MET A 70 6.71 -2.47 2.62
N ASN A 71 7.49 -2.91 3.61
CA ASN A 71 8.67 -2.15 4.04
C ASN A 71 9.73 -2.06 2.95
N PHE A 72 9.93 -3.14 2.19
CA PHE A 72 10.84 -3.13 1.06
C PHE A 72 10.40 -2.12 0.01
N ILE A 73 9.12 -2.11 -0.33
CA ILE A 73 8.57 -1.16 -1.31
C ILE A 73 8.73 0.27 -0.83
N LEU A 74 8.46 0.51 0.45
CA LEU A 74 8.58 1.84 1.04
C LEU A 74 10.00 2.40 0.92
N VAL A 75 11.00 1.55 1.20
CA VAL A 75 12.41 1.97 1.18
C VAL A 75 12.96 2.05 -0.25
N SER A 76 12.59 1.11 -1.11
CA SER A 76 13.21 0.93 -2.42
C SER A 76 12.48 1.61 -3.56
N LYS A 77 11.16 1.78 -3.47
CA LYS A 77 10.34 2.23 -4.60
C LYS A 77 9.56 3.51 -4.33
N LEU A 78 9.33 3.81 -3.10
CA LEU A 78 8.62 5.02 -2.70
C LEU A 78 9.55 6.00 -2.00
#